data_74d5e97743c46a2eed880236bd00588e
#
_entry.id   74d5e97743c46a2eed880236bd00588e
#
_cell.length_a   1.000
_cell.length_b   1.000
_cell.length_c   1.000
_cell.angle_alpha   90.00
_cell.angle_beta   90.00
_cell.angle_gamma   90.00
#
_symmetry.space_group_name_H-M   'P 1'
#
loop_
_entity.id
_entity.type
_entity.pdbx_description
1 polymer ?
#
loop_
_entity_poly.entity_id
_entity_poly.type
_entity_poly.pdbx_seq_one_letter_code
_entity_poly.pdbx_strand_id
1 'polypeptide(L)'
;MDFIGREREMEVLQYQYENVEHPFVIIKGRRRVGKSRLIMEFCKNKDALYFQADKEDAKAILISFCEKLSEKLATPIGRAESWTAVMKLYLKLSGSKRRILVIDEFQYITKADRNAEKEFQSIWDNILSKTNMMFIICGSYRTMMDDLTKYDRPLYGRNTCDMMVKPLEFRDCIFNSDYRRAVERYAFTGGVPHYLALFDKRRTVCDNIVSLTMDLGGALTNEVPYLMSDEFKDVKSYNTYLKTIACGNHRMDEICSALGIRSTDASPYISKLMASGILERRIPIMEKEPEKCRTGLYFISDGFISFWYRFVYPYRDDITLGFADGAVAELEAHFKDSFVSFAFENICRTELRRYLRSADVMASYGSQWGNGYEFDVVARDDRNKTVYVGECKYRNSPIGYDVLRDLRKKCDKTDVFSGYTVVHCIFSVSGYTDGILKETKKDDVLLFQKGERVTGYDTMNIDDNKTIVEEIV
;
A
#
# COMPACT_ATOMS: atom_id res chain seq x y z
N MET A 1 0.96 19.63 -2.59
CA MET A 1 1.96 18.55 -2.46
C MET A 1 2.44 18.21 -3.86
N ASP A 2 3.74 18.17 -4.07
CA ASP A 2 4.32 17.82 -5.35
C ASP A 2 4.03 16.36 -5.71
N PHE A 3 4.19 16.02 -6.99
CA PHE A 3 4.05 14.64 -7.47
C PHE A 3 5.37 13.92 -7.20
N ILE A 4 5.34 12.84 -6.42
CA ILE A 4 6.52 12.13 -5.93
C ILE A 4 6.33 10.62 -5.96
N GLY A 5 7.43 9.87 -6.03
CA GLY A 5 7.50 8.42 -5.78
C GLY A 5 6.68 7.58 -6.76
N ARG A 6 6.59 8.00 -8.03
CA ARG A 6 5.81 7.33 -9.09
C ARG A 6 6.61 7.16 -10.38
N GLU A 7 7.92 7.20 -10.29
CA GLU A 7 8.81 7.14 -11.43
C GLU A 7 8.59 5.87 -12.26
N ARG A 8 8.48 4.72 -11.58
CA ARG A 8 8.25 3.41 -12.22
C ARG A 8 6.90 3.32 -12.92
N GLU A 9 5.85 3.79 -12.27
CA GLU A 9 4.50 3.82 -12.87
C GLU A 9 4.48 4.75 -14.08
N MET A 10 5.15 5.91 -13.99
CA MET A 10 5.27 6.85 -15.11
C MET A 10 6.09 6.25 -16.27
N GLU A 11 7.19 5.56 -16.01
CA GLU A 11 8.00 4.85 -17.01
C GLU A 11 7.16 3.79 -17.74
N VAL A 12 6.38 3.00 -17.00
CA VAL A 12 5.51 1.99 -17.62
C VAL A 12 4.44 2.64 -18.50
N LEU A 13 3.78 3.71 -18.03
CA LEU A 13 2.79 4.43 -18.84
C LEU A 13 3.40 5.06 -20.07
N GLN A 14 4.60 5.63 -19.96
CA GLN A 14 5.32 6.22 -21.08
C GLN A 14 5.74 5.14 -22.11
N TYR A 15 6.23 3.99 -21.63
CA TYR A 15 6.53 2.85 -22.50
C TYR A 15 5.30 2.37 -23.25
N GLN A 16 4.15 2.22 -22.58
CA GLN A 16 2.89 1.84 -23.21
C GLN A 16 2.46 2.87 -24.26
N TYR A 17 2.62 4.15 -23.98
CA TYR A 17 2.27 5.22 -24.91
C TYR A 17 3.18 5.27 -26.13
N GLU A 18 4.46 5.03 -26.01
CA GLU A 18 5.45 5.19 -27.10
C GLU A 18 5.66 3.92 -27.92
N ASN A 19 5.69 2.75 -27.27
CA ASN A 19 6.20 1.52 -27.85
C ASN A 19 5.14 0.46 -28.14
N VAL A 20 3.93 0.59 -27.57
CA VAL A 20 2.84 -0.37 -27.80
C VAL A 20 1.89 0.21 -28.86
N GLU A 21 1.60 -0.55 -29.90
CA GLU A 21 0.80 -0.09 -31.04
C GLU A 21 -0.64 0.25 -30.62
N HIS A 22 -1.27 -0.64 -29.86
CA HIS A 22 -2.63 -0.50 -29.39
C HIS A 22 -2.66 -0.67 -27.86
N PRO A 23 -2.29 0.35 -27.05
CA PRO A 23 -2.19 0.20 -25.62
C PRO A 23 -3.56 0.24 -24.93
N PHE A 24 -3.86 -0.80 -24.18
CA PHE A 24 -4.98 -0.86 -23.26
C PHE A 24 -4.46 -1.09 -21.83
N VAL A 25 -4.54 -0.07 -21.00
CA VAL A 25 -4.00 -0.06 -19.64
C VAL A 25 -5.13 -0.10 -18.64
N ILE A 26 -5.04 -1.03 -17.69
CA ILE A 26 -5.91 -1.11 -16.53
C ILE A 26 -5.14 -0.62 -15.31
N ILE A 27 -5.62 0.43 -14.63
CA ILE A 27 -5.02 0.98 -13.42
C ILE A 27 -5.95 0.74 -12.25
N LYS A 28 -5.46 0.00 -11.26
CA LYS A 28 -6.22 -0.36 -10.07
C LYS A 28 -5.44 -0.06 -8.78
N GLY A 29 -6.13 0.05 -7.68
CA GLY A 29 -5.55 0.35 -6.36
C GLY A 29 -6.58 1.01 -5.47
N ARG A 30 -6.39 0.93 -4.15
CA ARG A 30 -7.35 1.47 -3.19
C ARG A 30 -7.63 2.97 -3.43
N ARG A 31 -8.74 3.45 -2.90
CA ARG A 31 -9.06 4.87 -2.90
C ARG A 31 -7.94 5.70 -2.24
N ARG A 32 -7.67 6.90 -2.76
CA ARG A 32 -6.72 7.90 -2.22
C ARG A 32 -5.23 7.59 -2.37
N VAL A 33 -4.84 6.49 -3.04
CA VAL A 33 -3.43 6.19 -3.34
C VAL A 33 -2.83 7.04 -4.47
N GLY A 34 -3.65 7.89 -5.11
CA GLY A 34 -3.16 8.83 -6.12
C GLY A 34 -3.27 8.35 -7.58
N LYS A 35 -4.14 7.38 -7.91
CA LYS A 35 -4.37 6.90 -9.29
C LYS A 35 -4.73 8.02 -10.26
N SER A 36 -5.77 8.78 -9.96
CA SER A 36 -6.23 9.89 -10.80
C SER A 36 -5.15 10.96 -10.96
N ARG A 37 -4.37 11.24 -9.90
CA ARG A 37 -3.25 12.18 -9.97
C ARG A 37 -2.13 11.66 -10.87
N LEU A 38 -1.79 10.36 -10.78
CA LEU A 38 -0.82 9.71 -11.66
C LEU A 38 -1.24 9.83 -13.13
N ILE A 39 -2.50 9.52 -13.45
CA ILE A 39 -3.05 9.62 -14.79
C ILE A 39 -3.03 11.07 -15.29
N MET A 40 -3.47 12.01 -14.48
CA MET A 40 -3.46 13.43 -14.86
C MET A 40 -2.04 13.95 -15.08
N GLU A 41 -1.07 13.54 -14.26
CA GLU A 41 0.35 13.90 -14.45
C GLU A 41 0.90 13.32 -15.75
N PHE A 42 0.60 12.05 -16.04
CA PHE A 42 0.97 11.39 -17.27
C PHE A 42 0.35 12.05 -18.52
N CYS A 43 -0.89 12.52 -18.42
CA CYS A 43 -1.60 13.17 -19.52
C CYS A 43 -1.15 14.63 -19.79
N LYS A 44 -0.34 15.24 -18.90
CA LYS A 44 0.20 16.58 -19.16
C LYS A 44 0.91 16.65 -20.51
N ASN A 45 0.64 17.69 -21.28
CA ASN A 45 1.22 17.93 -22.59
C ASN A 45 0.92 16.83 -23.63
N LYS A 46 -0.08 15.97 -23.41
CA LYS A 46 -0.59 14.97 -24.34
C LYS A 46 -2.04 15.27 -24.72
N ASP A 47 -2.44 14.86 -25.91
CA ASP A 47 -3.85 14.96 -26.33
C ASP A 47 -4.67 13.86 -25.63
N ALA A 48 -5.29 14.21 -24.50
CA ALA A 48 -6.04 13.27 -23.68
C ALA A 48 -7.48 13.73 -23.47
N LEU A 49 -8.43 12.80 -23.52
CA LEU A 49 -9.76 12.92 -22.97
C LEU A 49 -9.81 12.14 -21.65
N TYR A 50 -9.96 12.88 -20.56
CA TYR A 50 -10.12 12.31 -19.23
C TYR A 50 -11.57 12.47 -18.79
N PHE A 51 -12.23 11.34 -18.54
CA PHE A 51 -13.59 11.26 -18.01
C PHE A 51 -13.58 10.46 -16.71
N GLN A 52 -14.19 11.00 -15.68
CA GLN A 52 -14.44 10.32 -14.41
C GLN A 52 -15.93 9.98 -14.35
N ALA A 53 -16.24 8.69 -14.20
CA ALA A 53 -17.61 8.25 -14.01
C ALA A 53 -18.06 8.49 -12.57
N ASP A 54 -19.29 8.98 -12.39
CA ASP A 54 -19.90 9.18 -11.09
C ASP A 54 -20.87 8.05 -10.72
N LYS A 55 -21.30 8.01 -9.46
CA LYS A 55 -22.25 7.00 -8.97
C LYS A 55 -23.68 7.37 -9.35
N GLU A 56 -23.98 7.24 -10.64
CA GLU A 56 -25.27 7.59 -11.25
C GLU A 56 -25.84 6.41 -12.05
N ASP A 57 -27.01 6.59 -12.67
CA ASP A 57 -27.55 5.62 -13.61
C ASP A 57 -26.79 5.62 -14.95
N ALA A 58 -26.91 4.54 -15.72
CA ALA A 58 -26.16 4.35 -16.96
C ALA A 58 -26.37 5.45 -18.00
N LYS A 59 -27.58 6.01 -18.08
CA LYS A 59 -27.90 7.09 -19.03
C LYS A 59 -27.27 8.39 -18.61
N ALA A 60 -27.32 8.74 -17.32
CA ALA A 60 -26.70 9.95 -16.78
C ALA A 60 -25.17 9.92 -16.99
N ILE A 61 -24.52 8.79 -16.72
CA ILE A 61 -23.07 8.62 -16.95
C ILE A 61 -22.73 8.82 -18.45
N LEU A 62 -23.51 8.24 -19.35
CA LEU A 62 -23.28 8.39 -20.80
C LEU A 62 -23.52 9.82 -21.28
N ILE A 63 -24.53 10.52 -20.75
CA ILE A 63 -24.77 11.94 -21.04
C ILE A 63 -23.58 12.79 -20.57
N SER A 64 -23.12 12.62 -19.35
CA SER A 64 -21.96 13.33 -18.80
C SER A 64 -20.69 13.09 -19.64
N PHE A 65 -20.52 11.86 -20.17
CA PHE A 65 -19.43 11.58 -21.11
C PHE A 65 -19.58 12.36 -22.42
N CYS A 66 -20.80 12.42 -23.00
CA CYS A 66 -21.07 13.22 -24.22
C CYS A 66 -20.80 14.71 -24.00
N GLU A 67 -21.17 15.25 -22.85
CA GLU A 67 -20.88 16.64 -22.47
C GLU A 67 -19.38 16.88 -22.38
N LYS A 68 -18.65 15.98 -21.71
CA LYS A 68 -17.18 16.07 -21.61
C LYS A 68 -16.49 15.98 -22.96
N LEU A 69 -17.01 15.14 -23.84
CA LEU A 69 -16.52 15.04 -25.22
C LEU A 69 -16.83 16.30 -26.03
N SER A 70 -18.01 16.90 -25.84
CA SER A 70 -18.37 18.17 -26.47
C SER A 70 -17.41 19.29 -26.07
N GLU A 71 -17.09 19.39 -24.78
CA GLU A 71 -16.09 20.35 -24.27
C GLU A 71 -14.71 20.12 -24.93
N LYS A 72 -14.25 18.89 -24.97
CA LYS A 72 -12.93 18.52 -25.51
C LYS A 72 -12.80 18.85 -27.00
N LEU A 73 -13.86 18.63 -27.79
CA LEU A 73 -13.85 18.81 -29.24
C LEU A 73 -14.34 20.20 -29.67
N ALA A 74 -14.78 21.03 -28.72
CA ALA A 74 -15.43 22.33 -29.00
C ALA A 74 -16.59 22.21 -30.04
N THR A 75 -17.31 21.08 -30.01
CA THR A 75 -18.35 20.72 -30.97
C THR A 75 -19.53 20.11 -30.20
N PRO A 76 -20.76 20.63 -30.37
CA PRO A 76 -21.93 20.05 -29.72
C PRO A 76 -22.11 18.56 -30.09
N ILE A 77 -22.11 17.68 -29.11
CA ILE A 77 -22.39 16.25 -29.27
C ILE A 77 -23.75 16.00 -28.62
N GLY A 78 -24.70 15.54 -29.41
CA GLY A 78 -26.00 15.17 -28.91
C GLY A 78 -25.93 13.95 -27.98
N ARG A 79 -27.07 13.57 -27.38
CA ARG A 79 -27.18 12.38 -26.57
C ARG A 79 -26.90 11.13 -27.41
N ALA A 80 -25.94 10.33 -27.00
CA ALA A 80 -25.67 9.04 -27.62
C ALA A 80 -26.59 7.96 -27.04
N GLU A 81 -26.93 6.96 -27.84
CA GLU A 81 -27.75 5.82 -27.43
C GLU A 81 -26.92 4.72 -26.73
N SER A 82 -25.61 4.70 -26.96
CA SER A 82 -24.70 3.70 -26.42
C SER A 82 -23.26 4.19 -26.37
N TRP A 83 -22.40 3.54 -25.59
CA TRP A 83 -20.96 3.76 -25.57
C TRP A 83 -20.34 3.53 -26.95
N THR A 84 -20.79 2.49 -27.66
CA THR A 84 -20.34 2.20 -29.04
C THR A 84 -20.61 3.35 -29.99
N ALA A 85 -21.79 3.97 -29.92
CA ALA A 85 -22.14 5.08 -30.79
C ALA A 85 -21.27 6.31 -30.53
N VAL A 86 -21.07 6.68 -29.27
CA VAL A 86 -20.25 7.85 -28.91
C VAL A 86 -18.76 7.62 -29.21
N MET A 87 -18.24 6.40 -29.04
CA MET A 87 -16.86 6.06 -29.39
C MET A 87 -16.58 6.18 -30.90
N LYS A 88 -17.50 5.68 -31.74
CA LYS A 88 -17.40 5.87 -33.20
C LYS A 88 -17.43 7.34 -33.59
N LEU A 89 -18.27 8.14 -32.95
CA LEU A 89 -18.33 9.56 -33.19
C LEU A 89 -17.04 10.28 -32.74
N TYR A 90 -16.53 9.94 -31.56
CA TYR A 90 -15.26 10.47 -31.06
C TYR A 90 -14.13 10.25 -32.03
N LEU A 91 -13.97 9.01 -32.53
CA LEU A 91 -12.90 8.68 -33.49
C LEU A 91 -13.07 9.41 -34.82
N LYS A 92 -14.30 9.52 -35.33
CA LYS A 92 -14.58 10.25 -36.58
C LYS A 92 -14.18 11.73 -36.49
N LEU A 93 -14.40 12.36 -35.34
CA LEU A 93 -14.10 13.78 -35.10
C LEU A 93 -12.65 14.03 -34.70
N SER A 94 -11.96 13.00 -34.22
CA SER A 94 -10.65 13.14 -33.60
C SER A 94 -9.47 13.09 -34.56
N GLY A 95 -9.61 12.52 -35.77
CA GLY A 95 -8.51 12.30 -36.72
C GLY A 95 -7.51 11.22 -36.28
N SER A 96 -6.36 11.11 -36.96
CA SER A 96 -5.41 9.99 -36.82
C SER A 96 -4.27 10.20 -35.81
N LYS A 97 -4.20 11.34 -35.12
CA LYS A 97 -3.14 11.60 -34.14
C LYS A 97 -3.25 10.66 -32.95
N ARG A 98 -2.09 10.30 -32.36
CA ARG A 98 -2.07 9.52 -31.11
C ARG A 98 -2.72 10.30 -29.98
N ARG A 99 -3.65 9.67 -29.28
CA ARG A 99 -4.44 10.25 -28.22
C ARG A 99 -4.60 9.29 -27.06
N ILE A 100 -5.01 9.82 -25.92
CA ILE A 100 -5.31 9.06 -24.72
C ILE A 100 -6.79 9.23 -24.40
N LEU A 101 -7.48 8.11 -24.22
CA LEU A 101 -8.81 8.05 -23.64
C LEU A 101 -8.73 7.45 -22.26
N VAL A 102 -9.14 8.20 -21.25
CA VAL A 102 -9.18 7.76 -19.86
C VAL A 102 -10.60 7.68 -19.38
N ILE A 103 -10.99 6.53 -18.82
CA ILE A 103 -12.22 6.37 -18.06
C ILE A 103 -11.84 6.03 -16.63
N ASP A 104 -11.92 6.99 -15.74
CA ASP A 104 -11.68 6.82 -14.31
C ASP A 104 -12.97 6.40 -13.59
N GLU A 105 -12.82 5.65 -12.47
CA GLU A 105 -13.91 5.05 -11.69
C GLU A 105 -14.83 4.14 -12.54
N PHE A 106 -14.21 3.36 -13.45
CA PHE A 106 -14.90 2.48 -14.42
C PHE A 106 -15.91 1.53 -13.78
N GLN A 107 -15.70 1.15 -12.53
CA GLN A 107 -16.63 0.29 -11.79
C GLN A 107 -18.03 0.90 -11.62
N TYR A 108 -18.20 2.23 -11.70
CA TYR A 108 -19.55 2.82 -11.66
C TYR A 108 -20.32 2.53 -12.94
N ILE A 109 -19.66 2.52 -14.09
CA ILE A 109 -20.27 2.14 -15.37
C ILE A 109 -20.74 0.68 -15.31
N THR A 110 -19.90 -0.23 -14.85
CA THR A 110 -20.24 -1.67 -14.77
C THR A 110 -21.28 -1.99 -13.69
N LYS A 111 -21.37 -1.16 -12.63
CA LYS A 111 -22.45 -1.26 -11.63
C LYS A 111 -23.78 -0.76 -12.14
N ALA A 112 -23.76 0.31 -12.94
CA ALA A 112 -24.96 0.91 -13.51
C ALA A 112 -25.55 0.08 -14.65
N ASP A 113 -24.69 -0.57 -15.47
CA ASP A 113 -25.09 -1.46 -16.55
C ASP A 113 -24.29 -2.76 -16.55
N ARG A 114 -24.98 -3.90 -16.35
CA ARG A 114 -24.38 -5.24 -16.39
C ARG A 114 -23.82 -5.64 -17.75
N ASN A 115 -24.27 -5.00 -18.83
CA ASN A 115 -23.80 -5.25 -20.19
C ASN A 115 -22.59 -4.41 -20.58
N ALA A 116 -22.23 -3.40 -19.78
CA ALA A 116 -21.16 -2.46 -20.09
C ALA A 116 -19.83 -3.16 -20.40
N GLU A 117 -19.45 -4.20 -19.65
CA GLU A 117 -18.22 -4.95 -19.91
C GLU A 117 -18.19 -5.57 -21.31
N LYS A 118 -19.32 -6.17 -21.75
CA LYS A 118 -19.44 -6.75 -23.09
C LYS A 118 -19.43 -5.68 -24.17
N GLU A 119 -20.04 -4.53 -23.90
CA GLU A 119 -20.01 -3.41 -24.82
C GLU A 119 -18.58 -2.86 -24.95
N PHE A 120 -17.86 -2.65 -23.85
CA PHE A 120 -16.46 -2.22 -23.89
C PHE A 120 -15.52 -3.26 -24.50
N GLN A 121 -15.79 -4.55 -24.33
CA GLN A 121 -15.13 -5.62 -25.08
C GLN A 121 -15.32 -5.42 -26.59
N SER A 122 -16.55 -5.23 -27.04
CA SER A 122 -16.86 -5.01 -28.47
C SER A 122 -16.24 -3.72 -29.00
N ILE A 123 -16.24 -2.65 -28.19
CA ILE A 123 -15.57 -1.38 -28.52
C ILE A 123 -14.08 -1.61 -28.72
N TRP A 124 -13.44 -2.33 -27.80
CA TRP A 124 -12.02 -2.65 -27.93
C TRP A 124 -11.76 -3.48 -29.18
N ASP A 125 -12.40 -4.64 -29.33
CA ASP A 125 -12.11 -5.59 -30.38
C ASP A 125 -12.38 -5.03 -31.80
N ASN A 126 -13.42 -4.21 -31.95
CA ASN A 126 -13.88 -3.74 -33.26
C ASN A 126 -13.48 -2.31 -33.59
N ILE A 127 -13.13 -1.50 -32.59
CA ILE A 127 -12.93 -0.06 -32.76
C ILE A 127 -11.52 0.34 -32.26
N LEU A 128 -11.28 0.32 -30.94
CA LEU A 128 -10.08 0.95 -30.36
C LEU A 128 -8.77 0.21 -30.72
N SER A 129 -8.78 -1.13 -30.78
CA SER A 129 -7.63 -1.94 -31.17
C SER A 129 -7.16 -1.73 -32.62
N LYS A 130 -7.93 -0.98 -33.41
CA LYS A 130 -7.61 -0.63 -34.80
C LYS A 130 -7.18 0.83 -34.96
N THR A 131 -6.98 1.51 -33.88
CA THR A 131 -6.65 2.95 -33.84
C THR A 131 -5.33 3.19 -33.12
N ASN A 132 -4.77 4.37 -33.27
CA ASN A 132 -3.58 4.80 -32.57
C ASN A 132 -3.92 5.46 -31.21
N MET A 133 -4.96 4.96 -30.52
CA MET A 133 -5.44 5.50 -29.25
C MET A 133 -4.97 4.63 -28.08
N MET A 134 -4.37 5.26 -27.08
CA MET A 134 -4.14 4.61 -25.79
C MET A 134 -5.41 4.66 -24.98
N PHE A 135 -5.93 3.51 -24.57
CA PHE A 135 -7.11 3.38 -23.74
C PHE A 135 -6.72 3.07 -22.29
N ILE A 136 -7.17 3.85 -21.34
CA ILE A 136 -6.90 3.67 -19.91
C ILE A 136 -8.21 3.55 -19.18
N ILE A 137 -8.44 2.46 -18.47
CA ILE A 137 -9.50 2.36 -17.46
C ILE A 137 -8.89 2.33 -16.07
N CYS A 138 -9.52 3.03 -15.14
CA CYS A 138 -9.07 3.13 -13.76
C CYS A 138 -10.21 2.87 -12.80
N GLY A 139 -9.91 2.28 -11.65
CA GLY A 139 -10.91 2.07 -10.61
C GLY A 139 -10.34 1.86 -9.23
N SER A 140 -11.17 2.20 -8.22
CA SER A 140 -10.80 2.17 -6.81
C SER A 140 -11.27 0.93 -6.07
N TYR A 141 -12.25 0.19 -6.59
CA TYR A 141 -12.72 -1.06 -6.00
C TYR A 141 -11.85 -2.23 -6.46
N ARG A 142 -10.94 -2.65 -5.58
CA ARG A 142 -9.97 -3.69 -5.94
C ARG A 142 -10.65 -4.97 -6.42
N THR A 143 -11.62 -5.48 -5.67
CA THR A 143 -12.32 -6.72 -6.00
C THR A 143 -12.97 -6.64 -7.38
N MET A 144 -13.67 -5.56 -7.70
CA MET A 144 -14.32 -5.40 -9.01
C MET A 144 -13.32 -5.23 -10.15
N MET A 145 -12.25 -4.47 -9.94
CA MET A 145 -11.23 -4.27 -10.97
C MET A 145 -10.41 -5.53 -11.23
N ASP A 146 -10.14 -6.34 -10.20
CA ASP A 146 -9.52 -7.66 -10.35
C ASP A 146 -10.46 -8.64 -11.09
N ASP A 147 -11.77 -8.53 -10.87
CA ASP A 147 -12.76 -9.34 -11.59
C ASP A 147 -12.77 -9.06 -13.09
N LEU A 148 -12.57 -7.81 -13.54
CA LEU A 148 -12.56 -7.45 -14.97
C LEU A 148 -11.52 -8.23 -15.79
N THR A 149 -10.42 -8.65 -15.17
CA THR A 149 -9.30 -9.34 -15.81
C THR A 149 -9.30 -10.86 -15.59
N LYS A 150 -10.32 -11.44 -14.96
CA LYS A 150 -10.46 -12.90 -14.79
C LYS A 150 -10.75 -13.60 -16.10
N TYR A 151 -10.35 -14.86 -16.19
CA TYR A 151 -10.43 -15.69 -17.41
C TYR A 151 -11.83 -15.74 -18.04
N ASP A 152 -12.87 -15.72 -17.24
CA ASP A 152 -14.28 -15.81 -17.67
C ASP A 152 -14.93 -14.45 -17.98
N ARG A 153 -14.17 -13.36 -17.90
CA ARG A 153 -14.70 -11.99 -18.07
C ARG A 153 -14.45 -11.44 -19.49
N PRO A 154 -15.35 -10.55 -19.97
CA PRO A 154 -15.27 -10.00 -21.32
C PRO A 154 -13.94 -9.30 -21.65
N LEU A 155 -13.31 -8.61 -20.71
CA LEU A 155 -12.07 -7.86 -20.92
C LEU A 155 -10.78 -8.69 -20.73
N TYR A 156 -10.90 -9.98 -20.38
CA TYR A 156 -9.75 -10.86 -20.20
C TYR A 156 -8.83 -10.90 -21.43
N GLY A 157 -7.52 -10.78 -21.19
CA GLY A 157 -6.48 -10.90 -22.24
C GLY A 157 -6.44 -9.78 -23.27
N ARG A 158 -7.19 -8.68 -23.07
CA ARG A 158 -7.21 -7.52 -23.98
C ARG A 158 -6.32 -6.38 -23.54
N ASN A 159 -6.04 -6.29 -22.24
CA ASN A 159 -5.15 -5.28 -21.71
C ASN A 159 -3.67 -5.60 -22.01
N THR A 160 -2.92 -4.58 -22.37
CA THR A 160 -1.47 -4.64 -22.58
C THR A 160 -0.70 -4.37 -21.28
N CYS A 161 -1.35 -3.78 -20.30
CA CYS A 161 -0.79 -3.49 -18.99
C CYS A 161 -1.88 -3.57 -17.90
N ASP A 162 -1.57 -4.23 -16.81
CA ASP A 162 -2.38 -4.28 -15.58
C ASP A 162 -1.53 -3.73 -14.44
N MET A 163 -1.82 -2.50 -13.99
CA MET A 163 -1.03 -1.75 -13.03
C MET A 163 -1.76 -1.63 -11.69
N MET A 164 -1.15 -2.19 -10.64
CA MET A 164 -1.60 -1.98 -9.26
C MET A 164 -0.84 -0.81 -8.64
N VAL A 165 -1.52 0.32 -8.45
CA VAL A 165 -0.96 1.48 -7.74
C VAL A 165 -1.07 1.26 -6.24
N LYS A 166 0.06 1.10 -5.59
CA LYS A 166 0.20 0.90 -4.14
C LYS A 166 0.38 2.25 -3.42
N PRO A 167 0.21 2.33 -2.09
CA PRO A 167 0.71 3.44 -1.31
C PRO A 167 2.19 3.73 -1.60
N LEU A 168 2.64 4.95 -1.33
CA LEU A 168 4.06 5.34 -1.46
C LEU A 168 4.93 4.51 -0.53
N GLU A 169 6.15 4.23 -0.94
CA GLU A 169 7.14 3.60 -0.05
C GLU A 169 7.60 4.59 1.03
N PHE A 170 8.13 4.08 2.12
CA PHE A 170 8.54 4.93 3.25
C PHE A 170 9.51 6.04 2.83
N ARG A 171 10.48 5.72 1.96
CA ARG A 171 11.49 6.70 1.49
C ARG A 171 10.88 7.88 0.76
N ASP A 172 9.84 7.64 -0.03
CA ASP A 172 9.11 8.70 -0.74
C ASP A 172 8.34 9.61 0.23
N CYS A 173 8.21 9.19 1.50
CA CYS A 173 7.43 9.88 2.53
C CYS A 173 8.27 10.64 3.55
N ILE A 174 9.60 10.67 3.45
CA ILE A 174 10.47 11.32 4.47
C ILE A 174 10.34 12.85 4.43
N PHE A 175 10.29 13.49 3.26
CA PHE A 175 10.03 14.93 3.05
C PHE A 175 10.89 15.89 3.89
N ASN A 176 12.18 15.73 3.96
CA ASN A 176 13.06 16.59 4.75
C ASN A 176 12.67 16.69 6.25
N SER A 177 11.95 15.70 6.77
CA SER A 177 11.60 15.64 8.19
C SER A 177 12.59 14.76 8.95
N ASP A 178 12.66 14.96 10.27
CA ASP A 178 13.36 14.01 11.14
C ASP A 178 12.87 12.58 10.86
N TYR A 179 13.81 11.64 10.80
CA TYR A 179 13.54 10.26 10.43
C TYR A 179 12.50 9.60 11.36
N ARG A 180 12.60 9.85 12.67
CA ARG A 180 11.66 9.33 13.66
C ARG A 180 10.24 9.85 13.41
N ARG A 181 10.11 11.15 13.18
CA ARG A 181 8.85 11.79 12.82
C ARG A 181 8.28 11.23 11.52
N ALA A 182 9.15 10.94 10.55
CA ALA A 182 8.74 10.31 9.29
C ALA A 182 8.20 8.89 9.52
N VAL A 183 8.84 8.07 10.39
CA VAL A 183 8.37 6.73 10.76
C VAL A 183 7.01 6.80 11.45
N GLU A 184 6.82 7.68 12.43
CA GLU A 184 5.55 7.87 13.15
C GLU A 184 4.43 8.28 12.17
N ARG A 185 4.70 9.25 11.29
CA ARG A 185 3.75 9.69 10.27
C ARG A 185 3.41 8.57 9.27
N TYR A 186 4.41 7.81 8.84
CA TYR A 186 4.21 6.70 7.91
C TYR A 186 3.41 5.55 8.56
N ALA A 187 3.66 5.25 9.82
CA ALA A 187 2.90 4.26 10.58
C ALA A 187 1.39 4.58 10.56
N PHE A 188 1.03 5.85 10.77
CA PHE A 188 -0.35 6.32 10.70
C PHE A 188 -0.90 6.35 9.29
N THR A 189 -0.18 6.95 8.33
CA THR A 189 -0.70 7.21 6.98
C THR A 189 -0.64 6.00 6.04
N GLY A 190 0.20 5.00 6.37
CA GLY A 190 0.46 3.85 5.50
C GLY A 190 1.04 4.24 4.13
N GLY A 191 1.65 5.44 3.99
CA GLY A 191 2.16 5.95 2.73
C GLY A 191 1.08 6.43 1.75
N VAL A 192 -0.17 6.60 2.20
CA VAL A 192 -1.26 7.10 1.35
C VAL A 192 -1.11 8.61 1.13
N PRO A 193 -0.93 9.07 -0.14
CA PRO A 193 -0.61 10.46 -0.44
C PRO A 193 -1.63 11.46 0.10
N HIS A 194 -2.92 11.11 0.06
CA HIS A 194 -3.98 11.97 0.58
C HIS A 194 -3.84 12.22 2.08
N TYR A 195 -3.55 11.18 2.87
CA TYR A 195 -3.38 11.34 4.32
C TYR A 195 -2.11 12.11 4.65
N LEU A 196 -1.02 11.86 3.91
CA LEU A 196 0.23 12.61 4.04
C LEU A 196 0.03 14.13 3.78
N ALA A 197 -0.83 14.47 2.82
CA ALA A 197 -1.11 15.86 2.45
C ALA A 197 -1.91 16.63 3.52
N LEU A 198 -2.61 15.95 4.41
CA LEU A 198 -3.41 16.55 5.48
C LEU A 198 -2.56 16.92 6.71
N PHE A 199 -1.31 16.45 6.81
CA PHE A 199 -0.46 16.75 7.95
C PHE A 199 0.02 18.21 7.96
N ASP A 200 -0.23 18.91 9.05
CA ASP A 200 0.39 20.22 9.32
C ASP A 200 1.82 20.01 9.85
N LYS A 201 2.79 20.51 9.09
CA LYS A 201 4.23 20.39 9.44
C LYS A 201 4.61 21.08 10.76
N ARG A 202 3.81 22.04 11.22
CA ARG A 202 4.05 22.81 12.45
C ARG A 202 3.61 22.06 13.71
N ARG A 203 2.74 21.07 13.61
CA ARG A 203 2.20 20.27 14.71
C ARG A 203 3.00 19.01 14.91
N THR A 204 2.97 18.43 16.12
CA THR A 204 3.50 17.08 16.35
C THR A 204 2.72 16.03 15.56
N VAL A 205 3.23 14.81 15.47
CA VAL A 205 2.51 13.72 14.80
C VAL A 205 1.23 13.38 15.57
N CYS A 206 1.29 13.32 16.90
CA CYS A 206 0.12 13.05 17.74
C CYS A 206 -0.95 14.12 17.60
N ASP A 207 -0.59 15.42 17.63
CA ASP A 207 -1.57 16.51 17.45
C ASP A 207 -2.25 16.44 16.08
N ASN A 208 -1.50 16.09 15.02
CA ASN A 208 -2.10 15.86 13.70
C ASN A 208 -3.08 14.68 13.72
N ILE A 209 -2.71 13.58 14.33
CA ILE A 209 -3.56 12.39 14.44
C ILE A 209 -4.85 12.73 15.17
N VAL A 210 -4.78 13.37 16.34
CA VAL A 210 -5.94 13.79 17.11
C VAL A 210 -6.85 14.69 16.27
N SER A 211 -6.29 15.74 15.69
CA SER A 211 -7.03 16.70 14.87
C SER A 211 -7.69 16.07 13.64
N LEU A 212 -7.07 15.06 13.03
CA LEU A 212 -7.59 14.42 11.83
C LEU A 212 -8.64 13.34 12.11
N THR A 213 -8.58 12.67 13.29
CA THR A 213 -9.36 11.45 13.53
C THR A 213 -10.22 11.47 14.81
N MET A 214 -9.88 12.31 15.80
CA MET A 214 -10.51 12.30 17.13
C MET A 214 -11.22 13.62 17.47
N ASP A 215 -10.85 14.73 16.84
CA ASP A 215 -11.55 16.01 16.99
C ASP A 215 -12.91 15.98 16.30
N LEU A 216 -13.84 16.79 16.80
CA LEU A 216 -15.16 16.98 16.20
C LEU A 216 -15.00 17.54 14.79
N GLY A 217 -15.43 16.79 13.79
CA GLY A 217 -15.28 17.16 12.38
C GLY A 217 -13.91 16.84 11.77
N GLY A 218 -13.08 16.01 12.43
CA GLY A 218 -11.81 15.55 11.88
C GLY A 218 -11.97 14.93 10.50
N ALA A 219 -11.11 15.33 9.56
CA ALA A 219 -11.24 14.99 8.14
C ALA A 219 -11.18 13.47 7.84
N LEU A 220 -10.62 12.67 8.76
CA LEU A 220 -10.44 11.23 8.62
C LEU A 220 -11.24 10.40 9.64
N THR A 221 -12.04 11.03 10.50
CA THR A 221 -12.84 10.33 11.52
C THR A 221 -13.72 9.23 10.91
N ASN A 222 -14.37 9.52 9.78
CA ASN A 222 -15.28 8.60 9.08
C ASN A 222 -14.67 7.97 7.82
N GLU A 223 -13.37 8.07 7.62
CA GLU A 223 -12.70 7.58 6.41
C GLU A 223 -12.82 6.07 6.24
N VAL A 224 -12.55 5.29 7.30
CA VAL A 224 -12.60 3.83 7.23
C VAL A 224 -14.02 3.31 6.98
N PRO A 225 -15.08 3.79 7.65
CA PRO A 225 -16.46 3.48 7.28
C PRO A 225 -16.76 3.69 5.78
N TYR A 226 -16.30 4.78 5.18
CA TYR A 226 -16.50 5.02 3.75
C TYR A 226 -15.72 4.00 2.89
N LEU A 227 -14.46 3.72 3.20
CA LEU A 227 -13.66 2.72 2.50
C LEU A 227 -14.30 1.33 2.58
N MET A 228 -14.80 0.96 3.75
CA MET A 228 -15.44 -0.35 3.96
C MET A 228 -16.78 -0.45 3.21
N SER A 229 -17.58 0.62 3.16
CA SER A 229 -18.87 0.63 2.44
C SER A 229 -18.71 0.56 0.92
N ASP A 230 -17.57 0.94 0.40
CA ASP A 230 -17.25 0.79 -1.01
C ASP A 230 -17.01 -0.69 -1.39
N GLU A 231 -16.36 -1.47 -0.53
CA GLU A 231 -16.01 -2.88 -0.79
C GLU A 231 -17.09 -3.86 -0.29
N PHE A 232 -17.81 -3.55 0.80
CA PHE A 232 -18.73 -4.47 1.46
C PHE A 232 -20.12 -3.87 1.65
N LYS A 233 -21.16 -4.69 1.39
CA LYS A 233 -22.55 -4.32 1.65
C LYS A 233 -22.91 -4.33 3.15
N ASP A 234 -22.39 -5.32 3.89
CA ASP A 234 -22.59 -5.46 5.33
C ASP A 234 -21.27 -5.18 6.07
N VAL A 235 -21.01 -3.90 6.34
CA VAL A 235 -19.80 -3.46 7.03
C VAL A 235 -19.76 -3.91 8.49
N LYS A 236 -20.91 -4.03 9.16
CA LYS A 236 -20.98 -4.32 10.60
C LYS A 236 -20.30 -5.63 10.97
N SER A 237 -20.55 -6.68 10.21
CA SER A 237 -19.96 -7.99 10.45
C SER A 237 -18.43 -7.96 10.34
N TYR A 238 -17.87 -7.21 9.38
CA TYR A 238 -16.42 -7.12 9.21
C TYR A 238 -15.72 -6.28 10.28
N ASN A 239 -16.39 -5.25 10.82
CA ASN A 239 -15.82 -4.39 11.88
C ASN A 239 -15.35 -5.19 13.10
N THR A 240 -16.11 -6.22 13.47
CA THR A 240 -15.79 -7.06 14.63
C THR A 240 -14.48 -7.83 14.43
N TYR A 241 -14.28 -8.41 13.27
CA TYR A 241 -13.02 -9.10 12.91
C TYR A 241 -11.84 -8.14 12.87
N LEU A 242 -12.01 -7.00 12.20
CA LEU A 242 -10.93 -6.02 12.05
C LEU A 242 -10.52 -5.40 13.37
N LYS A 243 -11.49 -5.08 14.26
CA LYS A 243 -11.18 -4.66 15.63
C LYS A 243 -10.37 -5.71 16.38
N THR A 244 -10.81 -6.97 16.35
CA THR A 244 -10.14 -8.08 17.05
C THR A 244 -8.69 -8.25 16.57
N ILE A 245 -8.47 -8.20 15.25
CA ILE A 245 -7.12 -8.29 14.67
C ILE A 245 -6.28 -7.06 15.02
N ALA A 246 -6.84 -5.85 14.94
CA ALA A 246 -6.14 -4.62 15.28
C ALA A 246 -5.73 -4.55 16.77
N CYS A 247 -6.44 -5.27 17.63
CA CYS A 247 -6.14 -5.40 19.05
C CYS A 247 -5.15 -6.53 19.39
N GLY A 248 -4.50 -7.16 18.37
CA GLY A 248 -3.40 -8.10 18.57
C GLY A 248 -3.77 -9.58 18.46
N ASN A 249 -5.01 -9.94 18.14
CA ASN A 249 -5.40 -11.34 17.89
C ASN A 249 -5.11 -11.69 16.43
N HIS A 250 -3.96 -12.28 16.17
CA HIS A 250 -3.50 -12.53 14.81
C HIS A 250 -3.69 -13.98 14.34
N ARG A 251 -3.91 -14.93 15.24
CA ARG A 251 -4.17 -16.33 14.90
C ARG A 251 -5.66 -16.58 14.73
N MET A 252 -6.03 -17.54 13.89
CA MET A 252 -7.44 -17.90 13.67
C MET A 252 -8.13 -18.34 14.96
N ASP A 253 -7.44 -19.11 15.79
CA ASP A 253 -7.97 -19.57 17.09
C ASP A 253 -8.13 -18.41 18.09
N GLU A 254 -7.19 -17.45 18.13
CA GLU A 254 -7.29 -16.23 18.95
C GLU A 254 -8.50 -15.38 18.52
N ILE A 255 -8.66 -15.16 17.20
CA ILE A 255 -9.79 -14.42 16.62
C ILE A 255 -11.10 -15.11 16.99
N CYS A 256 -11.20 -16.41 16.79
CA CYS A 256 -12.41 -17.18 17.09
C CYS A 256 -12.74 -17.18 18.58
N SER A 257 -11.74 -17.34 19.44
CA SER A 257 -11.90 -17.27 20.90
C SER A 257 -12.40 -15.91 21.37
N ALA A 258 -11.80 -14.83 20.86
CA ALA A 258 -12.20 -13.46 21.21
C ALA A 258 -13.63 -13.12 20.76
N LEU A 259 -14.09 -13.74 19.67
CA LEU A 259 -15.44 -13.52 19.12
C LEU A 259 -16.48 -14.54 19.61
N GLY A 260 -16.07 -15.61 20.28
CA GLY A 260 -16.96 -16.69 20.70
C GLY A 260 -17.58 -17.47 19.54
N ILE A 261 -16.88 -17.63 18.42
CA ILE A 261 -17.37 -18.29 17.19
C ILE A 261 -16.47 -19.45 16.75
N ARG A 262 -16.96 -20.28 15.85
CA ARG A 262 -16.15 -21.36 15.25
C ARG A 262 -15.34 -20.84 14.06
N SER A 263 -14.23 -21.51 13.76
CA SER A 263 -13.40 -21.17 12.60
C SER A 263 -14.12 -21.30 11.25
N THR A 264 -15.07 -22.23 11.15
CA THR A 264 -15.96 -22.37 9.99
C THR A 264 -16.79 -21.13 9.71
N ASP A 265 -17.21 -20.44 10.76
CA ASP A 265 -18.05 -19.24 10.68
C ASP A 265 -17.19 -17.98 10.40
N ALA A 266 -15.94 -17.95 10.86
CA ALA A 266 -14.97 -16.88 10.61
C ALA A 266 -14.38 -16.93 9.19
N SER A 267 -14.06 -18.12 8.67
CA SER A 267 -13.31 -18.31 7.43
C SER A 267 -13.89 -17.55 6.21
N PRO A 268 -15.21 -17.50 5.96
CA PRO A 268 -15.76 -16.75 4.83
C PRO A 268 -15.48 -15.24 4.92
N TYR A 269 -15.53 -14.67 6.11
CA TYR A 269 -15.27 -13.23 6.35
C TYR A 269 -13.78 -12.92 6.16
N ILE A 270 -12.91 -13.71 6.77
CA ILE A 270 -11.45 -13.58 6.63
C ILE A 270 -11.05 -13.72 5.15
N SER A 271 -11.60 -14.71 4.43
CA SER A 271 -11.31 -14.91 3.00
C SER A 271 -11.73 -13.70 2.15
N LYS A 272 -12.88 -13.08 2.41
CA LYS A 272 -13.34 -11.89 1.70
C LYS A 272 -12.47 -10.66 2.04
N LEU A 273 -12.07 -10.49 3.30
CA LEU A 273 -11.14 -9.42 3.70
C LEU A 273 -9.75 -9.59 3.07
N MET A 274 -9.29 -10.82 2.88
CA MET A 274 -8.06 -11.12 2.14
C MET A 274 -8.22 -10.82 0.64
N ALA A 275 -9.31 -11.24 0.03
CA ALA A 275 -9.59 -10.97 -1.39
C ALA A 275 -9.66 -9.48 -1.69
N SER A 276 -10.25 -8.66 -0.79
CA SER A 276 -10.26 -7.20 -0.93
C SER A 276 -8.88 -6.55 -0.67
N GLY A 277 -7.92 -7.31 -0.12
CA GLY A 277 -6.60 -6.84 0.25
C GLY A 277 -6.57 -5.98 1.52
N ILE A 278 -7.64 -5.98 2.32
CA ILE A 278 -7.67 -5.33 3.63
C ILE A 278 -6.92 -6.16 4.66
N LEU A 279 -6.99 -7.49 4.56
CA LEU A 279 -6.16 -8.41 5.33
C LEU A 279 -5.07 -9.04 4.48
N GLU A 280 -3.95 -9.30 5.08
CA GLU A 280 -2.90 -10.18 4.59
C GLU A 280 -2.69 -11.33 5.57
N ARG A 281 -2.33 -12.49 5.03
CA ARG A 281 -1.89 -13.63 5.83
C ARG A 281 -0.40 -13.76 5.70
N ARG A 282 0.32 -13.64 6.80
CA ARG A 282 1.76 -13.88 6.88
C ARG A 282 2.02 -15.32 7.29
N ILE A 283 3.07 -15.90 6.74
CA ILE A 283 3.50 -17.27 6.99
C ILE A 283 4.98 -17.23 7.39
N PRO A 284 5.45 -18.05 8.32
CA PRO A 284 6.87 -18.13 8.63
C PRO A 284 7.69 -18.36 7.35
N ILE A 285 8.73 -17.56 7.13
CA ILE A 285 9.48 -17.58 5.86
C ILE A 285 10.20 -18.90 5.59
N MET A 286 10.52 -19.66 6.65
CA MET A 286 11.17 -20.96 6.54
C MET A 286 10.17 -22.12 6.40
N GLU A 287 8.84 -21.82 6.33
CA GLU A 287 7.83 -22.85 6.11
C GLU A 287 8.03 -23.54 4.75
N LYS A 288 8.09 -24.89 4.79
CA LYS A 288 8.35 -25.71 3.60
C LYS A 288 7.10 -25.90 2.73
N GLU A 289 5.92 -25.95 3.35
CA GLU A 289 4.63 -26.12 2.69
C GLU A 289 3.69 -24.93 3.00
N PRO A 290 3.91 -23.75 2.40
CA PRO A 290 3.17 -22.52 2.71
C PRO A 290 1.64 -22.66 2.59
N GLU A 291 1.18 -23.46 1.63
CA GLU A 291 -0.26 -23.68 1.38
C GLU A 291 -0.93 -24.48 2.51
N LYS A 292 -0.19 -25.36 3.18
CA LYS A 292 -0.66 -26.18 4.30
C LYS A 292 -0.35 -25.58 5.68
N CYS A 293 0.32 -24.43 5.73
CA CYS A 293 0.70 -23.79 6.96
C CYS A 293 -0.52 -23.49 7.85
N ARG A 294 -0.49 -23.99 9.10
CA ARG A 294 -1.56 -23.74 10.08
C ARG A 294 -1.22 -22.63 11.08
N THR A 295 0.02 -22.18 11.09
CA THR A 295 0.54 -21.17 12.02
C THR A 295 0.59 -19.77 11.40
N GLY A 296 -0.13 -19.55 10.29
CA GLY A 296 -0.21 -18.23 9.64
C GLY A 296 -0.92 -17.20 10.51
N LEU A 297 -0.43 -15.96 10.44
CA LEU A 297 -0.95 -14.81 11.18
C LEU A 297 -1.68 -13.86 10.22
N TYR A 298 -2.79 -13.28 10.68
CA TYR A 298 -3.59 -12.32 9.92
C TYR A 298 -3.32 -10.90 10.40
N PHE A 299 -3.00 -10.00 9.47
CA PHE A 299 -2.75 -8.60 9.72
C PHE A 299 -3.60 -7.71 8.82
N ILE A 300 -3.97 -6.55 9.33
CA ILE A 300 -4.54 -5.50 8.48
C ILE A 300 -3.38 -4.93 7.64
N SER A 301 -3.50 -5.04 6.33
CA SER A 301 -2.43 -4.66 5.38
C SER A 301 -2.20 -3.16 5.27
N ASP A 302 -3.19 -2.37 5.64
CA ASP A 302 -3.19 -0.90 5.55
C ASP A 302 -2.96 -0.26 6.91
N GLY A 303 -1.89 0.58 7.03
CA GLY A 303 -1.52 1.23 8.28
C GLY A 303 -2.63 2.11 8.85
N PHE A 304 -3.32 2.91 8.01
CA PHE A 304 -4.40 3.77 8.48
C PHE A 304 -5.64 2.99 8.92
N ILE A 305 -6.02 1.94 8.19
CA ILE A 305 -7.14 1.07 8.59
C ILE A 305 -6.82 0.38 9.92
N SER A 306 -5.59 -0.15 10.06
CA SER A 306 -5.12 -0.76 11.31
C SER A 306 -5.15 0.23 12.47
N PHE A 307 -4.63 1.45 12.25
CA PHE A 307 -4.67 2.54 13.22
C PHE A 307 -6.11 2.85 13.66
N TRP A 308 -7.00 3.02 12.70
CA TRP A 308 -8.38 3.42 12.97
C TRP A 308 -9.13 2.38 13.80
N TYR A 309 -9.00 1.08 13.49
CA TYR A 309 -9.62 0.02 14.29
C TYR A 309 -9.01 -0.12 15.68
N ARG A 310 -7.74 0.23 15.86
CA ARG A 310 -7.06 0.18 17.15
C ARG A 310 -7.43 1.36 18.05
N PHE A 311 -7.36 2.60 17.54
CA PHE A 311 -7.39 3.81 18.35
C PHE A 311 -8.65 4.66 18.19
N VAL A 312 -9.40 4.53 17.09
CA VAL A 312 -10.60 5.35 16.82
C VAL A 312 -11.87 4.55 17.00
N TYR A 313 -11.96 3.37 16.41
CA TYR A 313 -13.19 2.57 16.42
C TYR A 313 -13.71 2.22 17.80
N PRO A 314 -12.90 1.87 18.81
CA PRO A 314 -13.39 1.59 20.16
C PRO A 314 -14.04 2.79 20.86
N TYR A 315 -13.65 4.01 20.49
CA TYR A 315 -14.06 5.28 21.10
C TYR A 315 -14.94 6.14 20.19
N ARG A 316 -15.42 5.58 19.07
CA ARG A 316 -16.10 6.36 18.01
C ARG A 316 -17.35 7.09 18.50
N ASP A 317 -18.10 6.49 19.43
CA ASP A 317 -19.34 7.05 19.95
C ASP A 317 -19.01 8.27 20.83
N ASP A 318 -17.99 8.18 21.68
CA ASP A 318 -17.49 9.29 22.50
C ASP A 318 -16.90 10.40 21.63
N ILE A 319 -16.08 10.07 20.63
CA ILE A 319 -15.52 11.02 19.67
C ILE A 319 -16.64 11.78 18.94
N THR A 320 -17.72 11.10 18.55
CA THR A 320 -18.86 11.73 17.88
C THR A 320 -19.58 12.73 18.80
N LEU A 321 -19.57 12.50 20.10
CA LEU A 321 -20.12 13.40 21.12
C LEU A 321 -19.13 14.51 21.56
N GLY A 322 -17.90 14.49 21.03
CA GLY A 322 -16.85 15.45 21.38
C GLY A 322 -16.01 15.08 22.61
N PHE A 323 -16.10 13.84 23.09
CA PHE A 323 -15.34 13.32 24.24
C PHE A 323 -14.22 12.39 23.75
N ALA A 324 -13.10 12.95 23.33
CA ALA A 324 -11.99 12.18 22.77
C ALA A 324 -10.94 11.72 23.81
N ASP A 325 -11.07 12.09 25.10
CA ASP A 325 -10.03 11.88 26.13
C ASP A 325 -9.57 10.43 26.24
N GLY A 326 -10.50 9.47 26.18
CA GLY A 326 -10.18 8.05 26.21
C GLY A 326 -9.36 7.58 25.01
N ALA A 327 -9.71 8.06 23.81
CA ALA A 327 -8.97 7.75 22.58
C ALA A 327 -7.57 8.37 22.59
N VAL A 328 -7.45 9.60 23.09
CA VAL A 328 -6.16 10.31 23.21
C VAL A 328 -5.26 9.59 24.21
N ALA A 329 -5.79 9.20 25.37
CA ALA A 329 -5.03 8.45 26.37
C ALA A 329 -4.51 7.10 25.84
N GLU A 330 -5.33 6.35 25.08
CA GLU A 330 -4.92 5.10 24.44
C GLU A 330 -3.82 5.36 23.37
N LEU A 331 -3.96 6.44 22.60
CA LEU A 331 -2.96 6.85 21.61
C LEU A 331 -1.62 7.16 22.28
N GLU A 332 -1.62 7.98 23.35
CA GLU A 332 -0.40 8.36 24.07
C GLU A 332 0.31 7.16 24.68
N ALA A 333 -0.45 6.21 25.24
CA ALA A 333 0.09 5.03 25.89
C ALA A 333 0.67 4.00 24.92
N HIS A 334 0.08 3.83 23.74
CA HIS A 334 0.38 2.66 22.90
C HIS A 334 0.83 2.96 21.46
N PHE A 335 0.77 4.21 21.01
CA PHE A 335 1.10 4.55 19.63
C PHE A 335 2.57 4.26 19.31
N LYS A 336 3.50 4.77 20.12
CA LYS A 336 4.95 4.65 19.84
C LYS A 336 5.47 3.26 20.11
N ASP A 337 5.15 2.71 21.27
CA ASP A 337 5.79 1.50 21.78
C ASP A 337 5.28 0.21 21.14
N SER A 338 4.04 0.21 20.65
CA SER A 338 3.47 -0.98 19.98
C SER A 338 3.16 -0.73 18.50
N PHE A 339 2.39 0.29 18.16
CA PHE A 339 1.91 0.49 16.81
C PHE A 339 3.01 0.95 15.84
N VAL A 340 3.79 1.96 16.24
CA VAL A 340 4.90 2.47 15.42
C VAL A 340 6.03 1.45 15.36
N SER A 341 6.33 0.75 16.45
CA SER A 341 7.35 -0.33 16.46
C SER A 341 7.04 -1.41 15.44
N PHE A 342 5.79 -1.87 15.35
CA PHE A 342 5.38 -2.85 14.36
C PHE A 342 5.47 -2.31 12.91
N ALA A 343 5.08 -1.05 12.69
CA ALA A 343 5.25 -0.41 11.38
C ALA A 343 6.73 -0.27 11.00
N PHE A 344 7.60 -0.03 11.98
CA PHE A 344 9.04 0.06 11.78
C PHE A 344 9.66 -1.26 11.30
N GLU A 345 9.18 -2.42 11.76
CA GLU A 345 9.63 -3.73 11.24
C GLU A 345 9.37 -3.86 9.73
N ASN A 346 8.21 -3.39 9.25
CA ASN A 346 7.89 -3.41 7.82
C ASN A 346 8.80 -2.47 7.01
N ILE A 347 9.15 -1.32 7.58
CA ILE A 347 10.14 -0.39 7.00
C ILE A 347 11.49 -1.08 6.93
N CYS A 348 11.98 -1.67 8.02
CA CYS A 348 13.26 -2.38 8.09
C CYS A 348 13.34 -3.53 7.08
N ARG A 349 12.25 -4.29 6.91
CA ARG A 349 12.17 -5.35 5.90
C ARG A 349 12.33 -4.81 4.47
N THR A 350 11.74 -3.65 4.18
CA THR A 350 11.87 -2.98 2.88
C THR A 350 13.29 -2.47 2.67
N GLU A 351 13.92 -1.89 3.71
CA GLU A 351 15.29 -1.40 3.65
C GLU A 351 16.30 -2.55 3.47
N LEU A 352 16.12 -3.67 4.18
CA LEU A 352 16.95 -4.87 3.96
C LEU A 352 16.81 -5.38 2.52
N ARG A 353 15.59 -5.42 1.98
CA ARG A 353 15.36 -5.80 0.58
C ARG A 353 16.12 -4.91 -0.39
N ARG A 354 16.08 -3.60 -0.17
CA ARG A 354 16.79 -2.63 -1.01
C ARG A 354 18.30 -2.83 -0.94
N TYR A 355 18.83 -2.95 0.27
CA TYR A 355 20.26 -3.19 0.49
C TYR A 355 20.74 -4.48 -0.19
N LEU A 356 20.05 -5.59 0.01
CA LEU A 356 20.44 -6.88 -0.57
C LEU A 356 20.35 -6.87 -2.10
N ARG A 357 19.34 -6.19 -2.67
CA ARG A 357 19.22 -6.02 -4.12
C ARG A 357 20.35 -5.18 -4.71
N SER A 358 20.82 -4.13 -4.01
CA SER A 358 21.97 -3.35 -4.47
C SER A 358 23.29 -4.12 -4.43
N ALA A 359 23.33 -5.22 -3.67
CA ALA A 359 24.43 -6.17 -3.59
C ALA A 359 24.19 -7.43 -4.47
N ASP A 360 23.24 -7.37 -5.43
CA ASP A 360 22.84 -8.49 -6.31
C ASP A 360 22.42 -9.77 -5.60
N VAL A 361 21.94 -9.64 -4.33
CA VAL A 361 21.43 -10.77 -3.56
C VAL A 361 19.92 -10.94 -3.82
N MET A 362 19.56 -12.12 -4.34
CA MET A 362 18.17 -12.51 -4.60
C MET A 362 17.63 -13.32 -3.44
N ALA A 363 16.82 -12.67 -2.60
CA ALA A 363 16.25 -13.28 -1.39
C ALA A 363 14.73 -13.19 -1.33
N SER A 364 14.09 -14.12 -0.62
CA SER A 364 12.71 -14.00 -0.14
C SER A 364 12.70 -13.24 1.20
N TYR A 365 11.63 -12.50 1.48
CA TYR A 365 11.56 -11.62 2.66
C TYR A 365 10.30 -11.88 3.48
N GLY A 366 10.43 -11.95 4.78
CA GLY A 366 9.33 -12.17 5.71
C GLY A 366 9.74 -12.00 7.16
N SER A 367 9.01 -12.63 8.04
CA SER A 367 9.33 -12.84 9.45
C SER A 367 9.36 -14.34 9.73
N GLN A 368 9.95 -14.74 10.83
CA GLN A 368 9.99 -16.14 11.24
C GLN A 368 9.56 -16.26 12.69
N TRP A 369 8.63 -17.17 12.96
CA TRP A 369 8.17 -17.48 14.32
C TRP A 369 7.95 -18.96 14.51
N GLY A 370 7.95 -19.37 15.76
CA GLY A 370 7.71 -20.75 16.18
C GLY A 370 7.48 -20.83 17.69
N ASN A 371 7.57 -22.02 18.26
CA ASN A 371 7.41 -22.19 19.70
C ASN A 371 8.55 -21.51 20.47
N GLY A 372 8.23 -20.37 21.09
CA GLY A 372 9.15 -19.66 21.97
C GLY A 372 10.19 -18.78 21.27
N TYR A 373 10.07 -18.52 19.96
CA TYR A 373 10.92 -17.58 19.26
C TYR A 373 10.16 -16.80 18.17
N GLU A 374 10.61 -15.58 17.95
CA GLU A 374 10.17 -14.70 16.87
C GLU A 374 11.35 -13.87 16.37
N PHE A 375 11.41 -13.68 15.04
CA PHE A 375 12.38 -12.83 14.35
C PHE A 375 11.63 -11.85 13.46
N ASP A 376 11.82 -10.55 13.69
CA ASP A 376 11.05 -9.47 13.10
C ASP A 376 11.22 -9.39 11.57
N VAL A 377 12.45 -9.53 11.13
CA VAL A 377 12.84 -9.46 9.72
C VAL A 377 13.74 -10.61 9.36
N VAL A 378 13.36 -11.38 8.36
CA VAL A 378 14.20 -12.45 7.80
C VAL A 378 14.25 -12.34 6.30
N ALA A 379 15.45 -12.38 5.72
CA ALA A 379 15.66 -12.56 4.29
C ALA A 379 16.36 -13.88 4.03
N ARG A 380 15.79 -14.72 3.14
CA ARG A 380 16.30 -16.06 2.83
C ARG A 380 16.82 -16.10 1.39
N ASP A 381 18.12 -16.32 1.25
CA ASP A 381 18.81 -16.58 -0.01
C ASP A 381 19.07 -18.09 -0.15
N ASP A 382 18.19 -18.76 -0.88
CA ASP A 382 18.29 -20.20 -1.12
C ASP A 382 19.47 -20.58 -2.03
N ARG A 383 19.93 -19.65 -2.88
CA ARG A 383 21.02 -19.87 -3.83
C ARG A 383 22.38 -19.96 -3.12
N ASN A 384 22.64 -19.00 -2.22
CA ASN A 384 23.91 -18.95 -1.48
C ASN A 384 23.80 -19.60 -0.10
N LYS A 385 22.64 -20.20 0.22
CA LYS A 385 22.39 -20.79 1.54
C LYS A 385 22.70 -19.81 2.68
N THR A 386 22.26 -18.56 2.52
CA THR A 386 22.45 -17.51 3.52
C THR A 386 21.11 -17.02 4.01
N VAL A 387 20.96 -16.82 5.31
CA VAL A 387 19.79 -16.20 5.92
C VAL A 387 20.23 -14.97 6.70
N TYR A 388 19.54 -13.86 6.43
CA TYR A 388 19.71 -12.59 7.13
C TYR A 388 18.62 -12.48 8.17
N VAL A 389 18.99 -12.50 9.45
CA VAL A 389 18.05 -12.51 10.59
C VAL A 389 18.14 -11.19 11.32
N GLY A 390 17.03 -10.43 11.35
CA GLY A 390 16.98 -9.06 11.84
C GLY A 390 16.14 -8.89 13.09
N GLU A 391 16.62 -8.02 13.99
CA GLU A 391 15.91 -7.49 15.15
C GLU A 391 15.73 -5.97 14.99
N CYS A 392 14.51 -5.47 15.17
CA CYS A 392 14.15 -4.07 14.98
C CYS A 392 13.92 -3.38 16.32
N LYS A 393 14.56 -2.21 16.54
CA LYS A 393 14.42 -1.47 17.80
C LYS A 393 14.01 -0.02 17.53
N TYR A 394 12.74 0.28 17.78
CA TYR A 394 12.19 1.62 17.78
C TYR A 394 12.18 2.17 19.22
N ARG A 395 13.31 2.68 19.69
CA ARG A 395 13.47 3.25 21.04
C ARG A 395 14.33 4.52 21.05
N ASN A 396 14.32 5.26 22.17
CA ASN A 396 15.03 6.55 22.27
C ASN A 396 16.53 6.41 22.59
N SER A 397 16.97 5.25 23.08
CA SER A 397 18.36 5.03 23.45
C SER A 397 19.12 4.26 22.36
N PRO A 398 20.43 4.49 22.19
CA PRO A 398 21.29 3.72 21.30
C PRO A 398 21.26 2.21 21.63
N ILE A 399 21.46 1.39 20.62
CA ILE A 399 21.48 -0.07 20.74
C ILE A 399 22.87 -0.54 21.18
N GLY A 400 22.90 -1.37 22.22
CA GLY A 400 24.13 -2.00 22.73
C GLY A 400 24.37 -3.40 22.17
N TYR A 401 25.55 -3.97 22.52
CA TYR A 401 25.93 -5.33 22.15
C TYR A 401 24.99 -6.41 22.73
N ASP A 402 24.29 -6.10 23.82
CA ASP A 402 23.29 -6.98 24.44
C ASP A 402 22.23 -7.46 23.45
N VAL A 403 21.72 -6.57 22.60
CA VAL A 403 20.69 -6.90 21.59
C VAL A 403 21.25 -7.89 20.56
N LEU A 404 22.46 -7.69 20.05
CA LEU A 404 23.09 -8.63 19.11
C LEU A 404 23.37 -9.98 19.76
N ARG A 405 23.88 -9.96 21.00
CA ARG A 405 24.12 -11.20 21.77
C ARG A 405 22.82 -11.99 21.95
N ASP A 406 21.73 -11.31 22.28
CA ASP A 406 20.44 -11.96 22.53
C ASP A 406 19.83 -12.48 21.21
N LEU A 407 20.01 -11.77 20.08
CA LEU A 407 19.64 -12.26 18.76
C LEU A 407 20.43 -13.53 18.38
N ARG A 408 21.75 -13.54 18.58
CA ARG A 408 22.59 -14.73 18.36
C ARG A 408 22.11 -15.93 19.19
N LYS A 409 21.89 -15.71 20.50
CA LYS A 409 21.34 -16.76 21.39
C LYS A 409 19.97 -17.26 20.93
N LYS A 410 19.13 -16.38 20.40
CA LYS A 410 17.81 -16.74 19.87
C LYS A 410 17.97 -17.63 18.61
N CYS A 411 18.91 -17.31 17.73
CA CYS A 411 19.24 -18.13 16.56
C CYS A 411 19.80 -19.50 16.97
N ASP A 412 20.71 -19.55 17.94
CA ASP A 412 21.35 -20.79 18.41
C ASP A 412 20.37 -21.78 19.10
N LYS A 413 19.26 -21.26 19.63
CA LYS A 413 18.23 -22.08 20.30
C LYS A 413 17.23 -22.74 19.33
N THR A 414 17.33 -22.49 18.04
CA THR A 414 16.40 -23.03 17.04
C THR A 414 17.14 -23.66 15.87
N ASP A 415 16.65 -24.80 15.40
CA ASP A 415 17.18 -25.49 14.21
C ASP A 415 16.57 -24.95 12.90
N VAL A 416 15.73 -23.89 12.98
CA VAL A 416 14.96 -23.39 11.82
C VAL A 416 15.85 -22.91 10.69
N PHE A 417 17.07 -22.44 10.99
CA PHE A 417 18.07 -21.98 10.01
C PHE A 417 19.15 -23.04 9.70
N SER A 418 18.94 -24.29 10.09
CA SER A 418 19.89 -25.35 9.81
C SER A 418 20.18 -25.48 8.31
N GLY A 419 21.46 -25.55 7.96
CA GLY A 419 21.92 -25.58 6.56
C GLY A 419 22.06 -24.23 5.88
N TYR A 420 21.91 -23.12 6.63
CA TYR A 420 22.17 -21.76 6.17
C TYR A 420 23.28 -21.10 6.98
N THR A 421 24.05 -20.25 6.33
CA THR A 421 24.91 -19.28 7.01
C THR A 421 24.03 -18.15 7.54
N VAL A 422 24.12 -17.81 8.84
CA VAL A 422 23.31 -16.78 9.47
C VAL A 422 24.07 -15.47 9.51
N VAL A 423 23.47 -14.40 8.93
CA VAL A 423 23.94 -13.01 9.03
C VAL A 423 22.98 -12.25 9.93
N HIS A 424 23.48 -11.64 10.99
CA HIS A 424 22.68 -10.93 11.99
C HIS A 424 22.52 -9.47 11.61
N CYS A 425 21.27 -9.00 11.52
CA CYS A 425 20.92 -7.63 11.15
C CYS A 425 20.31 -6.92 12.36
N ILE A 426 20.78 -5.72 12.71
CA ILE A 426 20.15 -4.89 13.74
C ILE A 426 19.70 -3.57 13.12
N PHE A 427 18.45 -3.19 13.37
CA PHE A 427 17.86 -1.96 12.88
C PHE A 427 17.56 -1.01 14.03
N SER A 428 18.06 0.22 13.96
CA SER A 428 17.91 1.23 15.01
C SER A 428 17.50 2.58 14.44
N VAL A 429 16.61 3.29 15.13
CA VAL A 429 16.33 4.71 14.85
C VAL A 429 17.27 5.63 15.63
N SER A 430 17.86 5.18 16.74
CA SER A 430 18.64 6.00 17.67
C SER A 430 20.15 5.75 17.62
N GLY A 431 20.61 4.91 16.66
CA GLY A 431 22.02 4.59 16.53
C GLY A 431 22.49 3.49 17.48
N TYR A 432 23.80 3.44 17.69
CA TYR A 432 24.50 2.34 18.30
C TYR A 432 25.56 2.82 19.30
N THR A 433 25.87 1.99 20.29
CA THR A 433 27.00 2.18 21.18
C THR A 433 28.29 1.68 20.53
N ASP A 434 29.48 2.17 20.98
CA ASP A 434 30.78 1.77 20.46
C ASP A 434 31.02 0.24 20.56
N GLY A 435 30.42 -0.40 21.56
CA GLY A 435 30.53 -1.84 21.77
C GLY A 435 30.01 -2.68 20.63
N ILE A 436 28.85 -2.32 20.07
CA ILE A 436 28.26 -3.07 18.95
C ILE A 436 28.87 -2.62 17.62
N LEU A 437 29.30 -1.37 17.47
CA LEU A 437 29.96 -0.88 16.25
C LEU A 437 31.23 -1.65 15.90
N LYS A 438 31.94 -2.15 16.87
CA LYS A 438 33.14 -3.00 16.68
C LYS A 438 32.80 -4.32 16.00
N GLU A 439 31.57 -4.81 16.14
CA GLU A 439 31.11 -6.06 15.52
C GLU A 439 30.90 -5.94 14.00
N THR A 440 30.75 -4.72 13.45
CA THR A 440 30.61 -4.50 12.00
C THR A 440 31.82 -4.91 11.17
N LYS A 441 32.96 -5.18 11.82
CA LYS A 441 34.15 -5.75 11.19
C LYS A 441 34.00 -7.24 10.87
N LYS A 442 32.97 -7.90 11.40
CA LYS A 442 32.67 -9.30 11.13
C LYS A 442 31.69 -9.39 9.98
N ASP A 443 31.88 -10.32 9.08
CA ASP A 443 31.05 -10.51 7.90
C ASP A 443 29.63 -11.02 8.24
N ASP A 444 29.42 -11.50 9.48
CA ASP A 444 28.14 -12.01 9.97
C ASP A 444 27.24 -10.96 10.64
N VAL A 445 27.61 -9.65 10.61
CA VAL A 445 26.85 -8.58 11.28
C VAL A 445 26.61 -7.40 10.34
N LEU A 446 25.35 -7.01 10.19
CA LEU A 446 24.92 -5.81 9.49
C LEU A 446 24.14 -4.91 10.45
N LEU A 447 24.55 -3.66 10.55
CA LEU A 447 23.84 -2.64 11.32
C LEU A 447 23.21 -1.62 10.37
N PHE A 448 21.95 -1.24 10.67
CA PHE A 448 21.20 -0.27 9.88
C PHE A 448 20.67 0.85 10.76
N GLN A 449 20.96 2.10 10.40
CA GLN A 449 20.42 3.29 11.04
C GLN A 449 19.77 4.19 10.01
N LYS A 450 18.55 4.65 10.29
CA LYS A 450 17.79 5.54 9.39
C LYS A 450 17.71 4.98 7.95
N GLY A 451 17.66 3.65 7.81
CA GLY A 451 17.56 2.96 6.52
C GLY A 451 18.90 2.76 5.78
N GLU A 452 20.04 3.21 6.33
CA GLU A 452 21.34 3.03 5.72
C GLU A 452 22.22 2.07 6.55
N ARG A 453 23.09 1.32 5.85
CA ARG A 453 24.09 0.46 6.52
C ARG A 453 25.11 1.32 7.26
N VAL A 454 25.37 0.99 8.51
CA VAL A 454 26.41 1.62 9.33
C VAL A 454 27.67 0.79 9.26
N THR A 455 28.79 1.41 8.86
CA THR A 455 30.14 0.85 8.93
C THR A 455 30.90 1.54 10.04
N GLY A 456 31.72 0.83 10.82
CA GLY A 456 32.33 1.32 12.05
C GLY A 456 33.23 2.57 11.93
N TYR A 457 33.33 3.17 10.75
CA TYR A 457 34.10 4.38 10.47
C TYR A 457 33.22 5.63 10.22
N ASP A 458 31.90 5.47 9.98
CA ASP A 458 31.02 6.58 9.54
C ASP A 458 30.37 7.36 10.69
N THR A 459 30.67 7.01 11.96
CA THR A 459 29.98 7.62 13.11
C THR A 459 30.47 9.00 13.54
N MET A 460 31.49 9.57 12.88
CA MET A 460 31.98 10.91 13.25
C MET A 460 31.35 12.07 12.46
N ASN A 461 30.48 11.86 11.48
CA ASN A 461 29.95 12.94 10.62
C ASN A 461 28.48 12.78 10.22
N ILE A 462 27.61 12.34 11.13
CA ILE A 462 26.16 12.53 10.92
C ILE A 462 25.71 13.68 11.85
N ASP A 463 26.26 14.85 11.64
CA ASP A 463 25.65 16.09 12.09
C ASP A 463 24.35 16.32 11.32
N ASP A 464 23.31 16.73 12.03
CA ASP A 464 21.91 16.90 11.62
C ASP A 464 21.68 17.93 10.49
N ASN A 465 22.72 18.35 9.74
CA ASN A 465 22.64 19.40 8.70
C ASN A 465 23.63 19.16 7.55
N LYS A 466 23.46 18.10 6.76
CA LYS A 466 23.94 18.13 5.38
C LYS A 466 22.89 17.56 4.42
N THR A 467 22.23 18.48 3.78
CA THR A 467 21.47 18.42 2.55
C THR A 467 22.20 17.53 1.53
N ILE A 468 21.62 16.39 1.21
CA ILE A 468 21.94 15.67 -0.03
C ILE A 468 21.22 16.40 -1.15
N VAL A 469 21.77 17.50 -1.60
CA VAL A 469 21.49 18.14 -2.89
C VAL A 469 22.81 18.72 -3.35
N GLU A 470 23.55 17.89 -4.10
CA GLU A 470 24.55 18.30 -5.07
C GLU A 470 25.27 17.04 -5.56
N GLU A 471 24.71 16.46 -6.61
CA GLU A 471 25.41 15.76 -7.69
C GLU A 471 24.38 15.02 -8.54
N ILE A 472 23.68 15.74 -9.40
CA ILE A 472 23.30 15.34 -10.76
C ILE A 472 23.08 16.67 -11.50
N VAL A 473 24.12 17.15 -12.15
CA VAL A 473 24.04 18.02 -13.32
C VAL A 473 24.01 17.13 -14.56
#